data_090ca0d1a635fefe13a7eb967abe001f
#
_entry.id   090ca0d1a635fefe13a7eb967abe001f
#
_cell.length_a   1.000
_cell.length_b   1.000
_cell.length_c   1.000
_cell.angle_alpha   90.00
_cell.angle_beta   90.00
_cell.angle_gamma   90.00
#
_symmetry.space_group_name_H-M   'P 1'
#
loop_
_entity.id
_entity.type
_entity.pdbx_description
1 polymer ?
#
loop_
_entity_poly.entity_id
_entity_poly.type
_entity_poly.pdbx_seq_one_letter_code
_entity_poly.pdbx_strand_id
1 'polypeptide(L)'
;ILKCNNSNSLTNIKDQAITGNVKDALRLNCIGVGFTIYPGSEYNFKLIEQVCSLFREAKEAGLITVLWSYARGENLSKKGETAINISSYAAHMACLCGAHIVKVKLPTSYLEEDSTKDVFIKNKIKIDTIIDRVKLIKKSCFNGKRIVIFSGGEAKNDQELLNEIKQINEGGG
;
A
#
# COMPACT_ATOMS: atom_id res chain seq x y z
N ILE A 1 5.07 15.00 -7.16
CA ILE A 1 4.22 14.57 -6.04
C ILE A 1 4.89 15.01 -4.74
N LEU A 2 4.17 15.76 -3.91
CA LEU A 2 4.63 16.17 -2.60
C LEU A 2 4.29 15.08 -1.57
N LYS A 3 5.27 14.55 -0.86
CA LYS A 3 5.07 13.66 0.28
C LYS A 3 4.68 14.50 1.51
N CYS A 4 3.45 14.32 2.02
CA CYS A 4 2.87 15.19 3.04
C CYS A 4 3.05 14.70 4.49
N ASN A 5 3.59 13.49 4.68
CA ASN A 5 3.99 13.00 6.00
C ASN A 5 5.30 12.21 5.95
N ASN A 6 6.03 12.18 7.06
CA ASN A 6 7.32 11.51 7.15
C ASN A 6 7.50 10.82 8.51
N SER A 7 8.17 9.67 8.49
CA SER A 7 8.61 8.97 9.70
C SER A 7 9.91 9.57 10.22
N ASN A 8 10.21 9.29 11.47
CA ASN A 8 11.51 9.54 12.05
C ASN A 8 12.29 8.22 12.14
N SER A 9 13.41 8.12 11.42
CA SER A 9 14.24 6.92 11.39
C SER A 9 15.00 6.65 12.71
N LEU A 10 15.03 7.62 13.62
CA LEU A 10 15.66 7.49 14.94
C LEU A 10 14.71 6.91 16.02
N THR A 11 13.49 6.59 15.65
CA THR A 11 12.52 5.96 16.54
C THR A 11 11.99 4.65 15.99
N ASN A 12 11.62 3.74 16.87
CA ASN A 12 10.95 2.48 16.51
C ASN A 12 9.42 2.64 16.39
N ILE A 13 8.88 3.81 16.73
CA ILE A 13 7.44 4.09 16.67
C ILE A 13 6.96 4.06 15.22
N LYS A 14 5.86 3.34 14.98
CA LYS A 14 5.23 3.23 13.65
C LYS A 14 4.19 4.32 13.44
N ASP A 15 4.65 5.57 13.46
CA ASP A 15 3.87 6.79 13.24
C ASP A 15 4.53 7.67 12.16
N GLN A 16 3.81 8.68 11.71
CA GLN A 16 4.24 9.65 10.71
C GLN A 16 3.79 11.06 11.13
N ALA A 17 4.71 12.01 11.08
CA ALA A 17 4.37 13.41 11.30
C ALA A 17 3.93 14.06 9.99
N ILE A 18 2.91 14.92 10.03
CA ILE A 18 2.52 15.75 8.88
C ILE A 18 3.62 16.77 8.63
N THR A 19 4.10 16.85 7.40
CA THR A 19 5.22 17.70 6.96
C THR A 19 4.89 18.54 5.73
N GLY A 20 3.66 18.44 5.20
CA GLY A 20 3.20 19.21 4.05
C GLY A 20 1.68 19.14 3.92
N ASN A 21 1.13 20.01 3.08
CA ASN A 21 -0.30 20.11 2.82
C ASN A 21 -0.58 20.41 1.34
N VAL A 22 -1.86 20.54 0.97
CA VAL A 22 -2.27 20.80 -0.41
C VAL A 22 -1.80 22.17 -0.92
N LYS A 23 -1.79 23.18 -0.07
CA LYS A 23 -1.31 24.54 -0.45
C LYS A 23 0.17 24.52 -0.80
N ASP A 24 0.98 23.74 -0.04
CA ASP A 24 2.40 23.55 -0.36
C ASP A 24 2.58 22.83 -1.70
N ALA A 25 1.78 21.80 -1.98
CA ALA A 25 1.83 21.08 -3.25
C ALA A 25 1.52 21.99 -4.44
N LEU A 26 0.50 22.82 -4.31
CA LEU A 26 0.12 23.80 -5.35
C LEU A 26 1.21 24.86 -5.56
N ARG A 27 1.75 25.43 -4.47
CA ARG A 27 2.86 26.41 -4.52
C ARG A 27 4.11 25.85 -5.20
N LEU A 28 4.36 24.55 -5.03
CA LEU A 28 5.51 23.84 -5.63
C LEU A 28 5.21 23.26 -7.02
N ASN A 29 4.06 23.59 -7.62
CA ASN A 29 3.60 23.06 -8.91
C ASN A 29 3.60 21.53 -8.95
N CYS A 30 3.31 20.86 -7.82
CA CYS A 30 3.16 19.41 -7.79
C CYS A 30 1.84 19.00 -8.44
N ILE A 31 1.84 17.91 -9.17
CA ILE A 31 0.62 17.32 -9.78
C ILE A 31 -0.15 16.41 -8.81
N GLY A 32 0.35 16.21 -7.61
CA GLY A 32 -0.27 15.33 -6.64
C GLY A 32 0.38 15.37 -5.26
N VAL A 33 -0.29 14.74 -4.32
CA VAL A 33 0.17 14.56 -2.93
C VAL A 33 0.34 13.08 -2.61
N GLY A 34 1.24 12.79 -1.71
CA GLY A 34 1.51 11.44 -1.22
C GLY A 34 1.44 11.37 0.29
N PHE A 35 1.00 10.24 0.82
CA PHE A 35 0.89 9.97 2.24
C PHE A 35 1.28 8.53 2.57
N THR A 36 1.71 8.25 3.79
CA THR A 36 1.96 6.89 4.26
C THR A 36 1.06 6.59 5.44
N ILE A 37 0.45 5.42 5.43
CA ILE A 37 -0.24 4.85 6.58
C ILE A 37 0.39 3.51 6.97
N TYR A 38 0.24 3.15 8.23
CA TYR A 38 0.64 1.85 8.78
C TYR A 38 -0.58 1.10 9.32
N PRO A 39 -1.38 0.42 8.46
CA PRO A 39 -2.47 -0.43 8.95
C PRO A 39 -1.94 -1.45 9.97
N GLY A 40 -2.60 -1.52 11.12
CA GLY A 40 -2.20 -2.37 12.24
C GLY A 40 -1.33 -1.70 13.31
N SER A 41 -0.78 -0.50 13.08
CA SER A 41 -0.09 0.25 14.14
C SER A 41 -1.07 0.88 15.14
N GLU A 42 -0.61 1.22 16.33
CA GLU A 42 -1.44 1.91 17.32
C GLU A 42 -1.88 3.31 16.88
N TYR A 43 -1.16 3.93 15.94
CA TYR A 43 -1.48 5.24 15.34
C TYR A 43 -2.35 5.14 14.09
N ASN A 44 -2.79 3.94 13.73
CA ASN A 44 -3.51 3.67 12.48
C ASN A 44 -4.74 4.55 12.29
N PHE A 45 -5.59 4.73 13.30
CA PHE A 45 -6.80 5.55 13.19
C PHE A 45 -6.49 7.02 12.90
N LYS A 46 -5.54 7.60 13.63
CA LYS A 46 -5.06 8.97 13.41
C LYS A 46 -4.54 9.16 11.98
N LEU A 47 -3.72 8.23 11.49
CA LEU A 47 -3.17 8.28 10.14
C LEU A 47 -4.27 8.19 9.07
N ILE A 48 -5.30 7.37 9.29
CA ILE A 48 -6.45 7.24 8.38
C ILE A 48 -7.26 8.55 8.36
N GLU A 49 -7.56 9.14 9.49
CA GLU A 49 -8.30 10.41 9.58
C GLU A 49 -7.54 11.52 8.84
N GLN A 50 -6.24 11.64 9.08
CA GLN A 50 -5.38 12.63 8.44
C GLN A 50 -5.33 12.48 6.92
N VAL A 51 -5.12 11.26 6.42
CA VAL A 51 -5.04 11.03 4.97
C VAL A 51 -6.38 11.22 4.29
N CYS A 52 -7.49 10.83 4.92
CA CYS A 52 -8.83 11.05 4.36
C CYS A 52 -9.14 12.55 4.23
N SER A 53 -8.74 13.36 5.20
CA SER A 53 -8.88 14.82 5.13
C SER A 53 -8.02 15.42 4.01
N LEU A 54 -6.72 15.09 3.99
CA LEU A 54 -5.78 15.56 2.98
C LEU A 54 -6.22 15.19 1.55
N PHE A 55 -6.70 13.95 1.35
CA PHE A 55 -7.07 13.47 0.02
C PHE A 55 -8.39 14.07 -0.49
N ARG A 56 -9.32 14.45 0.39
CA ARG A 56 -10.50 15.23 -0.02
C ARG A 56 -10.07 16.59 -0.55
N GLU A 57 -9.28 17.33 0.23
CA GLU A 57 -8.76 18.65 -0.16
C GLU A 57 -7.94 18.56 -1.45
N ALA A 58 -7.06 17.57 -1.58
CA ALA A 58 -6.25 17.38 -2.78
C ALA A 58 -7.09 17.14 -4.03
N LYS A 59 -8.16 16.35 -3.93
CA LYS A 59 -9.07 16.08 -5.05
C LYS A 59 -9.89 17.31 -5.45
N GLU A 60 -10.35 18.09 -4.48
CA GLU A 60 -11.01 19.36 -4.73
C GLU A 60 -10.09 20.33 -5.48
N ALA A 61 -8.78 20.27 -5.20
CA ALA A 61 -7.75 21.03 -5.92
C ALA A 61 -7.28 20.40 -7.24
N GLY A 62 -7.86 19.27 -7.68
CA GLY A 62 -7.49 18.57 -8.91
C GLY A 62 -6.18 17.79 -8.85
N LEU A 63 -5.65 17.52 -7.66
CA LEU A 63 -4.40 16.81 -7.47
C LEU A 63 -4.59 15.28 -7.41
N ILE A 64 -3.61 14.56 -7.95
CA ILE A 64 -3.51 13.09 -7.81
C ILE A 64 -3.16 12.73 -6.36
N THR A 65 -3.75 11.65 -5.85
CA THR A 65 -3.48 11.13 -4.50
C THR A 65 -2.79 9.79 -4.56
N VAL A 66 -1.64 9.67 -3.87
CA VAL A 66 -0.83 8.45 -3.79
C VAL A 66 -0.72 8.01 -2.33
N LEU A 67 -1.12 6.79 -2.02
CA LEU A 67 -1.04 6.25 -0.67
C LEU A 67 -0.09 5.06 -0.58
N TRP A 68 0.98 5.21 0.21
CA TRP A 68 1.81 4.11 0.68
C TRP A 68 1.10 3.45 1.86
N SER A 69 0.67 2.21 1.70
CA SER A 69 -0.03 1.46 2.74
C SER A 69 0.81 0.24 3.12
N TYR A 70 1.55 0.36 4.20
CA TYR A 70 2.48 -0.64 4.66
C TYR A 70 2.03 -1.19 6.02
N ALA A 71 1.47 -2.39 6.03
CA ALA A 71 1.05 -3.02 7.27
C ALA A 71 2.20 -3.15 8.27
N ARG A 72 1.97 -2.68 9.50
CA ARG A 72 2.89 -2.68 10.63
C ARG A 72 2.07 -2.75 11.91
N GLY A 73 2.50 -3.47 12.91
CA GLY A 73 1.83 -3.48 14.19
C GLY A 73 2.38 -4.58 15.10
N GLU A 74 2.10 -4.50 16.39
CA GLU A 74 2.56 -5.47 17.40
C GLU A 74 1.90 -6.84 17.24
N ASN A 75 0.65 -6.86 16.76
CA ASN A 75 -0.12 -8.08 16.51
C ASN A 75 0.15 -8.69 15.13
N LEU A 76 1.16 -8.21 14.42
CA LEU A 76 1.52 -8.66 13.09
C LEU A 76 2.93 -9.25 13.09
N SER A 77 3.07 -10.50 12.67
CA SER A 77 4.39 -11.11 12.54
C SER A 77 5.23 -10.39 11.48
N LYS A 78 6.55 -10.51 11.55
CA LYS A 78 7.44 -9.93 10.53
C LYS A 78 7.16 -10.47 9.12
N LYS A 79 6.78 -11.75 9.02
CA LYS A 79 6.34 -12.35 7.75
C LYS A 79 4.96 -11.84 7.34
N GLY A 80 4.09 -11.57 8.30
CA GLY A 80 2.76 -11.02 8.10
C GLY A 80 2.76 -9.64 7.43
N GLU A 81 3.80 -8.82 7.64
CA GLU A 81 3.92 -7.51 6.98
C GLU A 81 3.86 -7.58 5.44
N THR A 82 4.17 -8.75 4.86
CA THR A 82 4.11 -9.02 3.41
C THR A 82 3.20 -10.19 3.05
N ALA A 83 2.45 -10.73 4.00
CA ALA A 83 1.47 -11.77 3.74
C ALA A 83 0.42 -11.27 2.73
N ILE A 84 -0.04 -12.14 1.83
CA ILE A 84 -0.96 -11.73 0.75
C ILE A 84 -2.30 -11.23 1.29
N ASN A 85 -2.87 -11.86 2.33
CA ASN A 85 -4.11 -11.42 2.95
C ASN A 85 -3.97 -10.04 3.60
N ILE A 86 -2.88 -9.79 4.31
CA ILE A 86 -2.57 -8.52 4.97
C ILE A 86 -2.29 -7.42 3.93
N SER A 87 -1.51 -7.73 2.89
CA SER A 87 -1.22 -6.79 1.81
C SER A 87 -2.49 -6.43 1.02
N SER A 88 -3.39 -7.38 0.80
CA SER A 88 -4.70 -7.14 0.17
C SER A 88 -5.58 -6.23 1.01
N TYR A 89 -5.62 -6.46 2.32
CA TYR A 89 -6.32 -5.59 3.26
C TYR A 89 -5.74 -4.17 3.26
N ALA A 90 -4.42 -4.05 3.36
CA ALA A 90 -3.73 -2.75 3.34
C ALA A 90 -3.98 -1.98 2.03
N ALA A 91 -4.00 -2.67 0.89
CA ALA A 91 -4.32 -2.07 -0.41
C ALA A 91 -5.78 -1.61 -0.49
N HIS A 92 -6.72 -2.42 0.02
CA HIS A 92 -8.13 -2.05 0.07
C HIS A 92 -8.37 -0.83 0.97
N MET A 93 -7.74 -0.77 2.15
CA MET A 93 -7.79 0.39 3.04
C MET A 93 -7.31 1.67 2.35
N ALA A 94 -6.24 1.59 1.55
CA ALA A 94 -5.76 2.74 0.78
C ALA A 94 -6.81 3.23 -0.23
N CYS A 95 -7.54 2.33 -0.86
CA CYS A 95 -8.63 2.68 -1.76
C CYS A 95 -9.78 3.38 -1.03
N LEU A 96 -10.16 2.89 0.16
CA LEU A 96 -11.20 3.49 1.01
C LEU A 96 -10.81 4.91 1.47
N CYS A 97 -9.52 5.15 1.74
CA CYS A 97 -8.99 6.49 2.04
C CYS A 97 -9.02 7.42 0.83
N GLY A 98 -9.35 6.93 -0.36
CA GLY A 98 -9.51 7.75 -1.55
C GLY A 98 -8.26 7.86 -2.43
N ALA A 99 -7.31 6.95 -2.34
CA ALA A 99 -6.14 6.94 -3.21
C ALA A 99 -6.51 6.70 -4.69
N HIS A 100 -5.88 7.45 -5.60
CA HIS A 100 -5.86 7.13 -7.03
C HIS A 100 -4.81 6.07 -7.33
N ILE A 101 -3.65 6.19 -6.67
CA ILE A 101 -2.52 5.26 -6.79
C ILE A 101 -2.24 4.66 -5.40
N VAL A 102 -2.23 3.34 -5.34
CA VAL A 102 -1.93 2.57 -4.14
C VAL A 102 -0.54 1.98 -4.26
N LYS A 103 0.31 2.20 -3.26
CA LYS A 103 1.63 1.57 -3.19
C LYS A 103 1.70 0.63 -1.99
N VAL A 104 1.96 -0.65 -2.26
CA VAL A 104 2.16 -1.70 -1.25
C VAL A 104 3.48 -2.42 -1.47
N LYS A 105 3.90 -3.22 -0.51
CA LYS A 105 4.99 -4.18 -0.75
C LYS A 105 4.51 -5.30 -1.65
N LEU A 106 5.42 -5.85 -2.47
CA LEU A 106 5.11 -7.07 -3.21
C LEU A 106 4.81 -8.20 -2.22
N PRO A 107 3.61 -8.81 -2.26
CA PRO A 107 3.23 -9.80 -1.27
C PRO A 107 3.92 -11.16 -1.51
N THR A 108 4.16 -11.86 -0.41
CA THR A 108 4.54 -13.28 -0.42
C THR A 108 3.30 -14.17 -0.52
N SER A 109 3.47 -15.47 -0.73
CA SER A 109 2.38 -16.45 -0.67
C SER A 109 1.97 -16.82 0.78
N TYR A 110 2.61 -16.22 1.77
CA TYR A 110 2.29 -16.43 3.17
C TYR A 110 0.90 -15.88 3.52
N LEU A 111 0.17 -16.60 4.38
CA LEU A 111 -1.10 -16.19 4.99
C LEU A 111 -0.89 -16.08 6.49
N GLU A 112 -1.15 -14.92 7.06
CA GLU A 112 -0.89 -14.64 8.48
C GLU A 112 -1.84 -15.37 9.42
N GLU A 113 -3.11 -15.51 9.03
CA GLU A 113 -4.16 -16.07 9.88
C GLU A 113 -4.63 -17.43 9.38
N ASP A 114 -4.78 -18.42 10.27
CA ASP A 114 -5.24 -19.76 9.90
C ASP A 114 -6.67 -19.75 9.34
N SER A 115 -7.56 -18.94 9.91
CA SER A 115 -8.93 -18.76 9.38
C SER A 115 -8.96 -18.30 7.92
N THR A 116 -7.97 -17.50 7.52
CA THR A 116 -7.82 -17.04 6.15
C THR A 116 -7.37 -18.16 5.22
N LYS A 117 -6.54 -19.11 5.69
CA LYS A 117 -6.12 -20.28 4.88
C LYS A 117 -7.33 -21.09 4.44
N ASP A 118 -8.26 -21.36 5.35
CA ASP A 118 -9.48 -22.11 5.03
C ASP A 118 -10.33 -21.40 3.97
N VAL A 119 -10.44 -20.07 4.06
CA VAL A 119 -11.15 -19.26 3.07
C VAL A 119 -10.48 -19.35 1.69
N PHE A 120 -9.15 -19.26 1.63
CA PHE A 120 -8.40 -19.35 0.37
C PHE A 120 -8.54 -20.71 -0.28
N ILE A 121 -8.43 -21.79 0.51
CA ILE A 121 -8.62 -23.18 0.03
C ILE A 121 -10.05 -23.37 -0.48
N LYS A 122 -11.05 -23.04 0.34
CA LYS A 122 -12.49 -23.21 0.00
C LYS A 122 -12.87 -22.48 -1.29
N ASN A 123 -12.34 -21.29 -1.49
CA ASN A 123 -12.65 -20.46 -2.66
C ASN A 123 -11.64 -20.63 -3.81
N LYS A 124 -10.70 -21.58 -3.71
CA LYS A 124 -9.68 -21.88 -4.72
C LYS A 124 -8.92 -20.62 -5.19
N ILE A 125 -8.58 -19.73 -4.23
CA ILE A 125 -7.85 -18.50 -4.51
C ILE A 125 -6.38 -18.84 -4.73
N LYS A 126 -5.89 -18.59 -5.95
CA LYS A 126 -4.49 -18.85 -6.32
C LYS A 126 -3.58 -17.72 -5.85
N ILE A 127 -2.45 -18.08 -5.25
CA ILE A 127 -1.42 -17.16 -4.72
C ILE A 127 0.00 -17.66 -4.95
N ASP A 128 0.16 -18.71 -5.76
CA ASP A 128 1.44 -19.40 -5.93
C ASP A 128 2.45 -18.52 -6.67
N THR A 129 2.03 -17.89 -7.74
CA THR A 129 2.90 -17.03 -8.56
C THR A 129 2.80 -15.55 -8.14
N ILE A 130 3.81 -14.76 -8.51
CA ILE A 130 3.77 -13.30 -8.37
C ILE A 130 2.57 -12.73 -9.13
N ILE A 131 2.31 -13.24 -10.34
CA ILE A 131 1.18 -12.83 -11.19
C ILE A 131 -0.16 -13.01 -10.46
N ASP A 132 -0.37 -14.16 -9.81
CA ASP A 132 -1.61 -14.44 -9.06
C ASP A 132 -1.79 -13.46 -7.91
N ARG A 133 -0.71 -13.22 -7.14
CA ARG A 133 -0.73 -12.29 -6.01
C ARG A 133 -0.98 -10.84 -6.44
N VAL A 134 -0.35 -10.40 -7.52
CA VAL A 134 -0.59 -9.07 -8.10
C VAL A 134 -2.04 -8.92 -8.55
N LYS A 135 -2.61 -9.92 -9.23
CA LYS A 135 -4.02 -9.93 -9.63
C LYS A 135 -4.96 -9.84 -8.43
N LEU A 136 -4.64 -10.54 -7.32
CA LEU A 136 -5.44 -10.48 -6.11
C LEU A 136 -5.39 -9.09 -5.46
N ILE A 137 -4.21 -8.48 -5.35
CA ILE A 137 -4.07 -7.11 -4.86
C ILE A 137 -4.87 -6.13 -5.74
N LYS A 138 -4.75 -6.25 -7.07
CA LYS A 138 -5.53 -5.41 -8.00
C LYS A 138 -7.04 -5.58 -7.80
N LYS A 139 -7.49 -6.82 -7.64
CA LYS A 139 -8.91 -7.10 -7.37
C LYS A 139 -9.37 -6.43 -6.07
N SER A 140 -8.54 -6.44 -5.02
CA SER A 140 -8.81 -5.76 -3.75
C SER A 140 -8.89 -4.24 -3.89
N CYS A 141 -8.28 -3.67 -4.92
CA CYS A 141 -8.30 -2.24 -5.23
C CYS A 141 -9.51 -1.87 -6.10
N PHE A 142 -10.72 -2.09 -5.57
CA PHE A 142 -12.01 -1.84 -6.23
C PHE A 142 -12.10 -2.51 -7.61
N ASN A 143 -11.71 -3.79 -7.65
CA ASN A 143 -11.71 -4.58 -8.88
C ASN A 143 -10.87 -3.95 -10.00
N GLY A 144 -9.68 -3.46 -9.68
CA GLY A 144 -8.74 -2.86 -10.64
C GLY A 144 -9.02 -1.40 -11.00
N LYS A 145 -9.95 -0.73 -10.32
CA LYS A 145 -10.27 0.69 -10.57
C LYS A 145 -9.25 1.66 -9.95
N ARG A 146 -8.18 1.15 -9.35
CA ARG A 146 -7.06 1.95 -8.85
C ARG A 146 -5.76 1.45 -9.46
N ILE A 147 -4.84 2.37 -9.69
CA ILE A 147 -3.47 2.02 -10.07
C ILE A 147 -2.78 1.44 -8.84
N VAL A 148 -2.13 0.30 -9.02
CA VAL A 148 -1.36 -0.35 -7.95
C VAL A 148 0.09 -0.42 -8.37
N ILE A 149 0.98 0.05 -7.50
CA ILE A 149 2.43 -0.05 -7.67
C ILE A 149 3.03 -0.80 -6.49
N PHE A 150 4.09 -1.54 -6.76
CA PHE A 150 4.76 -2.35 -5.76
C PHE A 150 6.12 -1.74 -5.40
N SER A 151 6.42 -1.64 -4.10
CA SER A 151 7.76 -1.27 -3.67
C SER A 151 8.69 -2.47 -3.79
N GLY A 152 9.91 -2.24 -4.27
CA GLY A 152 10.95 -3.27 -4.32
C GLY A 152 11.21 -3.90 -2.95
N GLY A 153 11.67 -5.15 -2.97
CA GLY A 153 12.11 -5.91 -1.81
C GLY A 153 13.60 -5.74 -1.55
N GLU A 154 14.24 -6.83 -1.10
CA GLU A 154 15.69 -6.92 -0.93
C GLU A 154 16.40 -6.73 -2.27
N ALA A 155 17.66 -6.29 -2.20
CA ALA A 155 18.50 -6.12 -3.39
C ALA A 155 18.63 -7.47 -4.14
N LYS A 156 18.35 -7.44 -5.42
CA LYS A 156 18.41 -8.58 -6.34
C LYS A 156 19.41 -8.27 -7.44
N ASN A 157 19.88 -9.30 -8.12
CA ASN A 157 20.60 -9.07 -9.37
C ASN A 157 19.65 -8.55 -10.47
N ASP A 158 20.19 -7.93 -11.50
CA ASP A 158 19.41 -7.26 -12.53
C ASP A 158 18.43 -8.22 -13.25
N GLN A 159 18.84 -9.46 -13.48
CA GLN A 159 18.00 -10.46 -14.16
C GLN A 159 16.78 -10.85 -13.32
N GLU A 160 16.96 -11.06 -12.01
CA GLU A 160 15.87 -11.35 -11.07
C GLU A 160 14.92 -10.15 -10.96
N LEU A 161 15.45 -8.94 -10.91
CA LEU A 161 14.65 -7.71 -10.86
C LEU A 161 13.81 -7.53 -12.12
N LEU A 162 14.39 -7.71 -13.30
CA LEU A 162 13.69 -7.63 -14.58
C LEU A 162 12.58 -8.69 -14.70
N ASN A 163 12.85 -9.92 -14.25
CA ASN A 163 11.84 -10.98 -14.24
C ASN A 163 10.69 -10.66 -13.26
N GLU A 164 10.99 -10.10 -12.08
CA GLU A 164 9.96 -9.67 -11.13
C GLU A 164 9.11 -8.55 -11.72
N ILE A 165 9.72 -7.53 -12.32
CA ILE A 165 8.99 -6.43 -12.99
C ILE A 165 8.08 -6.97 -14.09
N LYS A 166 8.56 -7.91 -14.91
CA LYS A 166 7.76 -8.56 -15.95
C LYS A 166 6.53 -9.25 -15.38
N GLN A 167 6.70 -10.04 -14.31
CA GLN A 167 5.59 -10.73 -13.65
C GLN A 167 4.58 -9.76 -13.00
N ILE A 168 5.07 -8.66 -12.41
CA ILE A 168 4.20 -7.61 -11.87
C ILE A 168 3.36 -6.99 -12.99
N ASN A 169 3.98 -6.63 -14.11
CA ASN A 169 3.28 -6.07 -15.27
C ASN A 169 2.27 -7.05 -15.87
N GLU A 170 2.61 -8.34 -16.01
CA GLU A 170 1.68 -9.40 -16.45
C GLU A 170 0.49 -9.58 -15.49
N GLY A 171 0.69 -9.35 -14.21
CA GLY A 171 -0.37 -9.29 -13.19
C GLY A 171 -1.22 -8.01 -13.26
N GLY A 172 -0.77 -7.01 -14.02
CA GLY A 172 -1.42 -5.72 -14.21
C GLY A 172 -1.09 -4.68 -13.12
N GLY A 173 0.05 -4.82 -12.47
CA GLY A 173 0.62 -3.84 -11.51
C GLY A 173 1.48 -2.81 -12.21
#